data_21a16981a94bae58a8459e76dedad31c
#
_entry.id   21a16981a94bae58a8459e76dedad31c
#
_cell.length_a   1.000
_cell.length_b   1.000
_cell.length_c   1.000
_cell.angle_alpha   90.00
_cell.angle_beta   90.00
_cell.angle_gamma   90.00
#
_symmetry.space_group_name_H-M   'P 1'
#
loop_
_entity.id
_entity.type
_entity.pdbx_description
1 polymer ?
#
loop_
_entity_poly.entity_id
_entity_poly.type
_entity_poly.pdbx_seq_one_letter_code
_entity_poly.pdbx_strand_id
1 'polypeptide(L)'
;MYGCVQFYKAAEKAGIKPIIGCEVYVATRTRFDKVNKIDGNNHLILLCKNEMGYKNLIKMVSAAFVEGFYSKPRVDKQLLEQYHEGLICLSACLAGEIPQAILAGDYERAKSTALWYQDLFGKGNYYIELQDHGLEEDNIVLPQLIKLARETGIPMAATNDAHYLRRDDAKMQSILLCIQTGKTIQDADRMEFQTDEFYVKTTDEMYDLFAIVPEACANTQKIADECKFDFDFGHTKIPYYKAPNGMDNQAFFEKLCWDGLERRYGPDVPQSNKDRLTYEIGVVKSMGYTNYYLIVWDYINYAKSQGIPVGPGRGSGAGSIAAYCVGITDIDPIRYNLIFERFLNPERVSMPDFDVDFCYERRQEVIDYVNRKYGADHVAQIVTFGTMAARNAIRDVGRVMGLPYQSVDVV
;
A
#
# COMPACT_ATOMS: atom_id res chain seq x y z
N MET A 1 -0.58 -3.23 3.07
CA MET A 1 0.56 -3.23 2.11
C MET A 1 1.01 -1.82 1.68
N TYR A 2 0.46 -0.75 2.22
CA TYR A 2 0.78 0.62 1.76
C TYR A 2 2.24 1.02 1.94
N GLY A 3 2.90 0.56 3.01
CA GLY A 3 4.31 0.85 3.29
C GLY A 3 5.35 -0.03 2.59
N CYS A 4 4.93 -1.02 1.78
CA CYS A 4 5.86 -2.05 1.28
C CYS A 4 6.96 -1.48 0.38
N VAL A 5 6.69 -0.46 -0.44
CA VAL A 5 7.70 0.17 -1.30
C VAL A 5 8.75 0.92 -0.47
N GLN A 6 8.32 1.64 0.57
CA GLN A 6 9.26 2.35 1.46
C GLN A 6 10.09 1.37 2.28
N PHE A 7 9.47 0.32 2.80
CA PHE A 7 10.13 -0.76 3.51
C PHE A 7 11.17 -1.44 2.62
N TYR A 8 10.80 -1.82 1.38
CA TYR A 8 11.70 -2.43 0.40
C TYR A 8 12.94 -1.56 0.16
N LYS A 9 12.74 -0.29 -0.19
CA LYS A 9 13.85 0.65 -0.45
C LYS A 9 14.74 0.87 0.77
N ALA A 10 14.17 0.89 1.97
CA ALA A 10 14.94 1.04 3.21
C ALA A 10 15.78 -0.20 3.51
N ALA A 11 15.22 -1.39 3.32
CA ALA A 11 15.93 -2.66 3.49
C ALA A 11 17.06 -2.82 2.46
N GLU A 12 16.79 -2.53 1.18
CA GLU A 12 17.77 -2.57 0.10
C GLU A 12 18.94 -1.61 0.37
N LYS A 13 18.64 -0.37 0.81
CA LYS A 13 19.68 0.60 1.23
C LYS A 13 20.52 0.11 2.41
N ALA A 14 19.94 -0.68 3.30
CA ALA A 14 20.64 -1.26 4.46
C ALA A 14 21.37 -2.58 4.12
N GLY A 15 21.28 -3.08 2.88
CA GLY A 15 21.85 -4.37 2.47
C GLY A 15 21.13 -5.57 3.08
N ILE A 16 19.85 -5.41 3.46
CA ILE A 16 19.01 -6.45 4.05
C ILE A 16 17.97 -6.88 3.02
N LYS A 17 17.80 -8.19 2.83
CA LYS A 17 16.78 -8.74 1.94
C LYS A 17 15.37 -8.47 2.49
N PRO A 18 14.52 -7.70 1.79
CA PRO A 18 13.13 -7.51 2.20
C PRO A 18 12.28 -8.72 1.82
N ILE A 19 11.40 -9.14 2.71
CA ILE A 19 10.36 -10.12 2.44
C ILE A 19 9.02 -9.40 2.47
N ILE A 20 8.37 -9.31 1.32
CA ILE A 20 7.08 -8.62 1.19
C ILE A 20 5.95 -9.56 1.54
N GLY A 21 5.07 -9.11 2.40
CA GLY A 21 3.91 -9.88 2.84
C GLY A 21 2.84 -8.99 3.44
N CYS A 22 1.81 -9.63 3.94
CA CYS A 22 0.70 -8.96 4.63
C CYS A 22 0.07 -9.91 5.65
N GLU A 23 -0.19 -9.40 6.84
CA GLU A 23 -1.18 -10.00 7.73
C GLU A 23 -2.55 -9.64 7.20
N VAL A 24 -3.34 -10.64 6.84
CA VAL A 24 -4.71 -10.48 6.35
C VAL A 24 -5.72 -10.94 7.40
N TYR A 25 -6.90 -10.36 7.36
CA TYR A 25 -8.02 -10.72 8.21
C TYR A 25 -8.94 -11.67 7.46
N VAL A 26 -9.00 -12.94 7.86
CA VAL A 26 -9.86 -13.96 7.24
C VAL A 26 -11.23 -13.94 7.90
N ALA A 27 -12.28 -13.63 7.15
CA ALA A 27 -13.65 -13.64 7.65
C ALA A 27 -14.05 -15.03 8.16
N THR A 28 -14.77 -15.09 9.27
CA THR A 28 -15.24 -16.36 9.88
C THR A 28 -16.21 -17.11 8.98
N ARG A 29 -16.98 -16.42 8.13
CA ARG A 29 -17.84 -16.97 7.09
C ARG A 29 -17.38 -16.48 5.72
N THR A 30 -18.11 -15.57 5.10
CA THR A 30 -17.69 -14.93 3.86
C THR A 30 -17.36 -13.45 4.07
N ARG A 31 -16.58 -12.86 3.17
CA ARG A 31 -16.26 -11.43 3.22
C ARG A 31 -17.48 -10.51 3.09
N PHE A 32 -18.60 -11.05 2.58
CA PHE A 32 -19.85 -10.32 2.42
C PHE A 32 -20.73 -10.33 3.68
N ASP A 33 -20.52 -11.27 4.59
CA ASP A 33 -21.27 -11.38 5.83
C ASP A 33 -20.83 -10.31 6.82
N LYS A 34 -21.76 -9.51 7.36
CA LYS A 34 -21.49 -8.32 8.20
C LYS A 34 -22.44 -8.24 9.39
N VAL A 35 -22.65 -9.36 10.08
CA VAL A 35 -23.56 -9.42 11.24
C VAL A 35 -22.76 -9.21 12.52
N ASN A 36 -23.14 -8.20 13.29
CA ASN A 36 -22.46 -7.85 14.54
C ASN A 36 -22.45 -9.03 15.54
N LYS A 37 -21.31 -9.22 16.21
CA LYS A 37 -21.03 -10.31 17.18
C LYS A 37 -21.04 -11.73 16.59
N ILE A 38 -21.35 -11.90 15.31
CA ILE A 38 -21.30 -13.20 14.63
C ILE A 38 -20.12 -13.24 13.67
N ASP A 39 -19.98 -12.20 12.83
CA ASP A 39 -18.95 -12.14 11.81
C ASP A 39 -17.71 -11.41 12.34
N GLY A 40 -16.75 -12.20 12.73
CA GLY A 40 -15.42 -11.76 13.11
C GLY A 40 -14.39 -11.94 11.99
N ASN A 41 -13.16 -12.01 12.40
CA ASN A 41 -12.04 -12.34 11.53
C ASN A 41 -10.93 -13.04 12.33
N ASN A 42 -10.12 -13.83 11.64
CA ASN A 42 -8.90 -14.42 12.16
C ASN A 42 -7.71 -13.88 11.38
N HIS A 43 -6.55 -13.84 12.03
CA HIS A 43 -5.32 -13.41 11.37
C HIS A 43 -4.72 -14.55 10.53
N LEU A 44 -4.08 -14.20 9.43
CA LEU A 44 -3.31 -15.10 8.59
C LEU A 44 -2.15 -14.34 7.95
N ILE A 45 -0.95 -14.92 7.95
CA ILE A 45 0.22 -14.30 7.34
C ILE A 45 0.41 -14.85 5.93
N LEU A 46 0.57 -13.94 4.96
CA LEU A 46 0.85 -14.27 3.57
C LEU A 46 2.14 -13.57 3.13
N LEU A 47 3.13 -14.34 2.68
CA LEU A 47 4.41 -13.84 2.20
C LEU A 47 4.53 -14.07 0.69
N CYS A 48 5.03 -13.08 -0.05
CA CYS A 48 5.22 -13.17 -1.50
C CYS A 48 6.45 -14.01 -1.83
N LYS A 49 6.24 -15.20 -2.38
CA LYS A 49 7.32 -16.07 -2.85
C LYS A 49 7.93 -15.55 -4.15
N ASN A 50 7.09 -14.94 -5.01
CA ASN A 50 7.47 -14.44 -6.34
C ASN A 50 6.49 -13.34 -6.81
N GLU A 51 6.68 -12.86 -8.06
CA GLU A 51 5.82 -11.81 -8.66
C GLU A 51 4.35 -12.23 -8.75
N MET A 52 4.04 -13.49 -9.02
CA MET A 52 2.67 -13.99 -9.07
C MET A 52 2.02 -13.85 -7.70
N GLY A 53 2.72 -14.27 -6.62
CA GLY A 53 2.25 -14.11 -5.25
C GLY A 53 1.99 -12.65 -4.88
N TYR A 54 2.87 -11.74 -5.27
CA TYR A 54 2.64 -10.31 -5.04
C TYR A 54 1.40 -9.79 -5.76
N LYS A 55 1.21 -10.14 -7.05
CA LYS A 55 0.01 -9.76 -7.82
C LYS A 55 -1.27 -10.34 -7.20
N ASN A 56 -1.22 -11.60 -6.77
CA ASN A 56 -2.35 -12.26 -6.12
C ASN A 56 -2.66 -11.61 -4.75
N LEU A 57 -1.64 -11.30 -3.95
CA LEU A 57 -1.81 -10.64 -2.65
C LEU A 57 -2.44 -9.25 -2.81
N ILE A 58 -2.02 -8.45 -3.80
CA ILE A 58 -2.64 -7.14 -4.08
C ILE A 58 -4.13 -7.31 -4.42
N LYS A 59 -4.51 -8.29 -5.25
CA LYS A 59 -5.91 -8.54 -5.62
C LYS A 59 -6.74 -8.90 -4.40
N MET A 60 -6.24 -9.82 -3.56
CA MET A 60 -6.92 -10.21 -2.32
C MET A 60 -7.11 -9.05 -1.37
N VAL A 61 -6.06 -8.27 -1.11
CA VAL A 61 -6.12 -7.11 -0.21
C VAL A 61 -7.04 -6.03 -0.78
N SER A 62 -7.04 -5.81 -2.09
CA SER A 62 -7.96 -4.87 -2.74
C SER A 62 -9.42 -5.32 -2.58
N ALA A 63 -9.72 -6.59 -2.85
CA ALA A 63 -11.05 -7.15 -2.64
C ALA A 63 -11.49 -7.07 -1.16
N ALA A 64 -10.56 -7.27 -0.22
CA ALA A 64 -10.83 -7.13 1.20
C ALA A 64 -11.29 -5.70 1.57
N PHE A 65 -10.69 -4.67 0.96
CA PHE A 65 -11.11 -3.28 1.17
C PHE A 65 -12.42 -2.94 0.46
N VAL A 66 -12.61 -3.38 -0.78
CA VAL A 66 -13.75 -2.98 -1.62
C VAL A 66 -15.02 -3.77 -1.24
N GLU A 67 -14.89 -5.08 -1.00
CA GLU A 67 -16.03 -5.98 -0.78
C GLU A 67 -16.15 -6.41 0.69
N GLY A 68 -15.01 -6.73 1.32
CA GLY A 68 -14.92 -7.39 2.62
C GLY A 68 -14.83 -6.47 3.83
N PHE A 69 -14.86 -5.15 3.65
CA PHE A 69 -14.66 -4.23 4.76
C PHE A 69 -15.82 -4.30 5.76
N TYR A 70 -15.49 -4.72 6.99
CA TYR A 70 -16.36 -4.69 8.14
C TYR A 70 -15.50 -4.54 9.40
N SER A 71 -15.36 -3.31 9.92
CA SER A 71 -14.36 -2.87 10.91
C SER A 71 -12.91 -3.05 10.44
N LYS A 72 -12.62 -4.13 9.75
CA LYS A 72 -11.33 -4.48 9.13
C LYS A 72 -11.55 -4.92 7.68
N PRO A 73 -10.54 -4.76 6.80
CA PRO A 73 -10.58 -5.32 5.44
C PRO A 73 -10.40 -6.84 5.51
N ARG A 74 -11.43 -7.61 5.16
CA ARG A 74 -11.43 -9.07 5.32
C ARG A 74 -11.37 -9.79 3.99
N VAL A 75 -10.47 -10.73 3.86
CA VAL A 75 -10.49 -11.79 2.86
C VAL A 75 -11.36 -12.94 3.33
N ASP A 76 -11.63 -13.92 2.48
CA ASP A 76 -12.27 -15.17 2.86
C ASP A 76 -11.61 -16.36 2.16
N LYS A 77 -12.06 -17.59 2.49
CA LYS A 77 -11.52 -18.81 1.91
C LYS A 77 -11.68 -18.87 0.40
N GLN A 78 -12.73 -18.27 -0.17
CA GLN A 78 -12.93 -18.20 -1.61
C GLN A 78 -11.83 -17.37 -2.31
N LEU A 79 -11.45 -16.22 -1.74
CA LEU A 79 -10.34 -15.43 -2.29
C LEU A 79 -8.99 -16.16 -2.14
N LEU A 80 -8.79 -16.86 -1.02
CA LEU A 80 -7.59 -17.66 -0.80
C LEU A 80 -7.49 -18.78 -1.85
N GLU A 81 -8.57 -19.51 -2.10
CA GLU A 81 -8.63 -20.54 -3.15
C GLU A 81 -8.31 -19.99 -4.53
N GLN A 82 -8.75 -18.78 -4.83
CA GLN A 82 -8.56 -18.15 -6.14
C GLN A 82 -7.15 -17.58 -6.33
N TYR A 83 -6.49 -17.12 -5.25
CA TYR A 83 -5.28 -16.30 -5.34
C TYR A 83 -4.11 -16.78 -4.46
N HIS A 84 -4.07 -18.04 -4.02
CA HIS A 84 -3.01 -18.59 -3.19
C HIS A 84 -1.67 -18.80 -3.91
N GLU A 85 -1.69 -18.91 -5.23
CA GLU A 85 -0.49 -19.24 -6.01
C GLU A 85 0.63 -18.20 -5.83
N GLY A 86 1.85 -18.68 -5.63
CA GLY A 86 3.04 -17.86 -5.44
C GLY A 86 3.16 -17.24 -4.04
N LEU A 87 2.37 -17.70 -3.07
CA LEU A 87 2.41 -17.27 -1.68
C LEU A 87 2.92 -18.38 -0.75
N ILE A 88 3.59 -17.97 0.32
CA ILE A 88 3.84 -18.77 1.52
C ILE A 88 2.87 -18.27 2.59
N CYS A 89 2.26 -19.20 3.33
CA CYS A 89 1.26 -18.91 4.34
C CYS A 89 1.73 -19.40 5.72
N LEU A 90 1.50 -18.59 6.78
CA LEU A 90 1.72 -18.97 8.16
C LEU A 90 0.43 -18.79 8.96
N SER A 91 0.26 -19.60 10.00
CA SER A 91 -0.99 -19.69 10.79
C SER A 91 -1.29 -18.49 11.70
N ALA A 92 -0.40 -17.50 11.73
CA ALA A 92 -0.48 -16.27 12.50
C ALA A 92 -0.40 -16.45 14.04
N CYS A 93 -0.72 -15.36 14.77
CA CYS A 93 -0.68 -15.25 16.22
C CYS A 93 -1.87 -15.93 16.91
N LEU A 94 -2.09 -15.66 18.20
CA LEU A 94 -3.25 -16.15 18.96
C LEU A 94 -4.61 -15.81 18.32
N ALA A 95 -4.68 -14.75 17.50
CA ALA A 95 -5.88 -14.41 16.75
C ALA A 95 -6.08 -15.24 15.45
N GLY A 96 -5.16 -16.15 15.12
CA GLY A 96 -5.29 -17.06 13.98
C GLY A 96 -6.40 -18.09 14.17
N GLU A 97 -6.92 -18.64 13.05
CA GLU A 97 -8.03 -19.62 13.09
C GLU A 97 -7.68 -20.88 13.87
N ILE A 98 -6.44 -21.35 13.76
CA ILE A 98 -5.96 -22.55 14.44
C ILE A 98 -5.75 -22.34 15.94
N PRO A 99 -5.00 -21.30 16.40
CA PRO A 99 -4.92 -20.98 17.82
C PRO A 99 -6.28 -20.75 18.47
N GLN A 100 -7.21 -20.09 17.81
CA GLN A 100 -8.55 -19.86 18.32
C GLN A 100 -9.34 -21.16 18.48
N ALA A 101 -9.20 -22.11 17.57
CA ALA A 101 -9.83 -23.43 17.70
C ALA A 101 -9.24 -24.21 18.89
N ILE A 102 -7.92 -24.13 19.12
CA ILE A 102 -7.25 -24.75 20.27
C ILE A 102 -7.75 -24.14 21.58
N LEU A 103 -7.81 -22.81 21.67
CA LEU A 103 -8.30 -22.10 22.87
C LEU A 103 -9.78 -22.43 23.16
N ALA A 104 -10.59 -22.71 22.13
CA ALA A 104 -11.96 -23.18 22.27
C ALA A 104 -12.06 -24.66 22.65
N GLY A 105 -10.94 -25.39 22.80
CA GLY A 105 -10.91 -26.82 23.12
C GLY A 105 -11.23 -27.74 21.94
N ASP A 106 -11.27 -27.20 20.71
CA ASP A 106 -11.63 -27.93 19.49
C ASP A 106 -10.38 -28.27 18.66
N TYR A 107 -9.61 -29.24 19.15
CA TYR A 107 -8.37 -29.67 18.49
C TYR A 107 -8.60 -30.29 17.11
N GLU A 108 -9.70 -31.01 16.90
CA GLU A 108 -10.02 -31.62 15.60
C GLU A 108 -10.33 -30.57 14.55
N ARG A 109 -11.00 -29.49 14.92
CA ARG A 109 -11.19 -28.33 14.05
C ARG A 109 -9.86 -27.66 13.72
N ALA A 110 -8.99 -27.46 14.71
CA ALA A 110 -7.67 -26.92 14.48
C ALA A 110 -6.87 -27.75 13.47
N LYS A 111 -6.91 -29.09 13.62
CA LYS A 111 -6.21 -30.04 12.76
C LYS A 111 -6.79 -30.05 11.32
N SER A 112 -8.10 -30.11 11.18
CA SER A 112 -8.77 -30.08 9.87
C SER A 112 -8.51 -28.78 9.14
N THR A 113 -8.52 -27.65 9.85
CA THR A 113 -8.19 -26.33 9.31
C THR A 113 -6.73 -26.26 8.83
N ALA A 114 -5.79 -26.78 9.62
CA ALA A 114 -4.36 -26.80 9.24
C ALA A 114 -4.12 -27.63 7.97
N LEU A 115 -4.78 -28.80 7.87
CA LEU A 115 -4.71 -29.66 6.69
C LEU A 115 -5.33 -28.98 5.46
N TRP A 116 -6.45 -28.26 5.62
CA TRP A 116 -7.05 -27.48 4.53
C TRP A 116 -6.09 -26.41 4.00
N TYR A 117 -5.41 -25.67 4.88
CA TYR A 117 -4.39 -24.70 4.45
C TYR A 117 -3.20 -25.38 3.78
N GLN A 118 -2.73 -26.52 4.30
CA GLN A 118 -1.64 -27.26 3.68
C GLN A 118 -2.00 -27.76 2.27
N ASP A 119 -3.23 -28.26 2.10
CA ASP A 119 -3.72 -28.76 0.80
C ASP A 119 -3.84 -27.60 -0.19
N LEU A 120 -4.30 -26.42 0.26
CA LEU A 120 -4.46 -25.23 -0.57
C LEU A 120 -3.11 -24.65 -1.03
N PHE A 121 -2.20 -24.38 -0.12
CA PHE A 121 -0.91 -23.74 -0.44
C PHE A 121 0.14 -24.74 -0.94
N GLY A 122 -0.07 -26.02 -0.68
CA GLY A 122 0.86 -27.09 -1.00
C GLY A 122 1.96 -27.29 0.06
N LYS A 123 2.50 -28.51 0.08
CA LYS A 123 3.57 -28.86 1.03
C LYS A 123 4.78 -27.95 0.85
N GLY A 124 5.29 -27.42 1.97
CA GLY A 124 6.42 -26.50 2.00
C GLY A 124 6.06 -25.02 1.79
N ASN A 125 4.80 -24.69 1.47
CA ASN A 125 4.34 -23.30 1.39
C ASN A 125 3.33 -22.94 2.50
N TYR A 126 3.07 -23.85 3.42
CA TYR A 126 2.26 -23.59 4.62
C TYR A 126 3.02 -24.01 5.86
N TYR A 127 3.02 -23.15 6.89
CA TYR A 127 3.74 -23.35 8.16
C TYR A 127 2.81 -23.11 9.34
N ILE A 128 2.93 -23.98 10.37
CA ILE A 128 2.38 -23.67 11.69
C ILE A 128 3.31 -22.65 12.33
N GLU A 129 2.77 -21.46 12.61
CA GLU A 129 3.50 -20.37 13.24
C GLU A 129 3.52 -20.55 14.75
N LEU A 130 4.71 -20.45 15.34
CA LEU A 130 4.92 -20.55 16.76
C LEU A 130 5.35 -19.20 17.32
N GLN A 131 4.66 -18.74 18.34
CA GLN A 131 4.97 -17.49 19.06
C GLN A 131 4.92 -17.76 20.55
N ASP A 132 5.78 -17.08 21.32
CA ASP A 132 5.80 -17.13 22.77
C ASP A 132 6.13 -15.74 23.31
N HIS A 133 5.16 -15.11 23.92
CA HIS A 133 5.27 -13.79 24.55
C HIS A 133 5.12 -13.88 26.08
N GLY A 134 5.07 -15.09 26.62
CA GLY A 134 4.86 -15.34 28.05
C GLY A 134 3.43 -15.11 28.52
N LEU A 135 2.44 -15.17 27.60
CA LEU A 135 1.03 -15.07 27.92
C LEU A 135 0.49 -16.41 28.48
N GLU A 136 -0.57 -16.36 29.27
CA GLU A 136 -1.23 -17.60 29.75
C GLU A 136 -1.74 -18.45 28.59
N GLU A 137 -2.26 -17.82 27.53
CA GLU A 137 -2.73 -18.48 26.33
C GLU A 137 -1.60 -19.19 25.56
N ASP A 138 -0.38 -18.63 25.57
CA ASP A 138 0.79 -19.26 24.93
C ASP A 138 1.09 -20.62 25.56
N ASN A 139 0.96 -20.75 26.89
CA ASN A 139 1.16 -22.00 27.60
C ASN A 139 0.17 -23.10 27.20
N ILE A 140 -1.02 -22.71 26.71
CA ILE A 140 -2.03 -23.65 26.23
C ILE A 140 -1.80 -23.97 24.75
N VAL A 141 -1.57 -22.93 23.93
CA VAL A 141 -1.58 -23.03 22.47
C VAL A 141 -0.28 -23.63 21.95
N LEU A 142 0.89 -23.18 22.41
CA LEU A 142 2.19 -23.58 21.87
C LEU A 142 2.42 -25.11 21.90
N PRO A 143 2.19 -25.83 23.02
CA PRO A 143 2.35 -27.29 23.02
C PRO A 143 1.41 -28.01 22.05
N GLN A 144 0.18 -27.49 21.88
CA GLN A 144 -0.79 -28.07 20.97
C GLN A 144 -0.44 -27.81 19.49
N LEU A 145 0.10 -26.64 19.16
CA LEU A 145 0.60 -26.34 17.81
C LEU A 145 1.79 -27.24 17.45
N ILE A 146 2.74 -27.46 18.37
CA ILE A 146 3.87 -28.37 18.17
C ILE A 146 3.39 -29.80 17.95
N LYS A 147 2.43 -30.25 18.76
CA LYS A 147 1.79 -31.58 18.61
C LYS A 147 1.12 -31.69 17.24
N LEU A 148 0.32 -30.71 16.86
CA LEU A 148 -0.41 -30.65 15.58
C LEU A 148 0.56 -30.69 14.40
N ALA A 149 1.62 -29.91 14.43
CA ALA A 149 2.67 -29.88 13.41
C ALA A 149 3.34 -31.26 13.24
N ARG A 150 3.66 -31.93 14.34
CA ARG A 150 4.25 -33.28 14.34
C ARG A 150 3.29 -34.35 13.81
N GLU A 151 2.00 -34.29 14.18
CA GLU A 151 0.98 -35.24 13.72
C GLU A 151 0.65 -35.08 12.23
N THR A 152 0.66 -33.84 11.71
CA THR A 152 0.29 -33.56 10.31
C THR A 152 1.49 -33.53 9.36
N GLY A 153 2.73 -33.44 9.91
CA GLY A 153 3.93 -33.25 9.13
C GLY A 153 4.06 -31.85 8.52
N ILE A 154 3.25 -30.88 8.99
CA ILE A 154 3.35 -29.47 8.57
C ILE A 154 4.59 -28.85 9.25
N PRO A 155 5.48 -28.17 8.51
CA PRO A 155 6.63 -27.52 9.11
C PRO A 155 6.22 -26.35 10.01
N MET A 156 7.04 -26.07 11.01
CA MET A 156 6.87 -24.97 11.96
C MET A 156 7.75 -23.78 11.58
N ALA A 157 7.32 -22.57 11.91
CA ALA A 157 8.13 -21.34 11.81
C ALA A 157 7.98 -20.53 13.10
N ALA A 158 9.10 -20.18 13.73
CA ALA A 158 9.12 -19.36 14.93
C ALA A 158 9.15 -17.88 14.56
N THR A 159 8.18 -17.10 15.06
CA THR A 159 8.11 -15.65 14.87
C THR A 159 7.86 -14.94 16.19
N ASN A 160 7.87 -13.62 16.20
CA ASN A 160 7.69 -12.86 17.44
C ASN A 160 6.61 -11.78 17.36
N ASP A 161 5.83 -11.68 16.29
CA ASP A 161 4.77 -10.67 16.15
C ASP A 161 5.21 -9.28 16.64
N ALA A 162 6.38 -8.81 16.18
CA ALA A 162 7.05 -7.64 16.72
C ALA A 162 6.24 -6.35 16.44
N HIS A 163 5.88 -5.64 17.50
CA HIS A 163 5.12 -4.39 17.44
C HIS A 163 5.98 -3.16 17.71
N TYR A 164 7.21 -3.35 18.22
CA TYR A 164 8.20 -2.31 18.46
C TYR A 164 9.62 -2.86 18.35
N LEU A 165 10.61 -1.97 18.28
CA LEU A 165 11.99 -2.40 17.99
C LEU A 165 12.73 -2.93 19.21
N ARG A 166 12.61 -2.27 20.37
CA ARG A 166 13.35 -2.61 21.59
C ARG A 166 12.37 -2.86 22.72
N ARG A 167 12.75 -3.70 23.67
CA ARG A 167 11.92 -3.99 24.85
C ARG A 167 11.44 -2.74 25.59
N ASP A 168 12.31 -1.74 25.74
CA ASP A 168 11.96 -0.46 26.40
C ASP A 168 10.91 0.36 25.65
N ASP A 169 10.71 0.09 24.37
CA ASP A 169 9.71 0.79 23.52
C ASP A 169 8.27 0.35 23.86
N ALA A 170 8.07 -0.68 24.68
CA ALA A 170 6.76 -1.15 25.13
C ALA A 170 5.91 -0.02 25.71
N LYS A 171 6.52 0.90 26.48
CA LYS A 171 5.85 2.08 27.04
C LYS A 171 5.36 3.04 25.98
N MET A 172 6.17 3.28 24.95
CA MET A 172 5.75 4.12 23.80
C MET A 172 4.61 3.47 23.03
N GLN A 173 4.67 2.17 22.82
CA GLN A 173 3.60 1.41 22.17
C GLN A 173 2.27 1.52 22.93
N SER A 174 2.28 1.43 24.26
CA SER A 174 1.08 1.63 25.07
C SER A 174 0.47 3.01 24.89
N ILE A 175 1.29 4.06 24.80
CA ILE A 175 0.83 5.44 24.52
C ILE A 175 0.24 5.53 23.12
N LEU A 176 0.90 4.93 22.10
CA LEU A 176 0.40 4.92 20.72
C LEU A 176 -0.94 4.21 20.60
N LEU A 177 -1.13 3.09 21.29
CA LEU A 177 -2.43 2.40 21.36
C LEU A 177 -3.52 3.27 21.99
N CYS A 178 -3.20 4.01 23.05
CA CYS A 178 -4.14 4.96 23.65
C CYS A 178 -4.50 6.10 22.69
N ILE A 179 -3.53 6.63 21.93
CA ILE A 179 -3.79 7.63 20.88
C ILE A 179 -4.76 7.08 19.84
N GLN A 180 -4.46 5.88 19.32
CA GLN A 180 -5.25 5.20 18.27
C GLN A 180 -6.68 4.90 18.72
N THR A 181 -6.87 4.51 19.96
CA THR A 181 -8.18 4.11 20.52
C THR A 181 -8.94 5.23 21.20
N GLY A 182 -8.36 6.44 21.26
CA GLY A 182 -8.96 7.59 21.93
C GLY A 182 -8.98 7.51 23.46
N LYS A 183 -8.17 6.62 24.05
CA LYS A 183 -8.06 6.37 25.50
C LYS A 183 -6.91 7.14 26.15
N THR A 184 -6.82 7.07 27.48
CA THR A 184 -5.70 7.53 28.29
C THR A 184 -5.03 6.37 29.00
N ILE A 185 -3.82 6.56 29.53
CA ILE A 185 -3.12 5.53 30.31
C ILE A 185 -3.82 5.17 31.64
N GLN A 186 -4.78 6.00 32.08
CA GLN A 186 -5.55 5.79 33.31
C GLN A 186 -6.84 4.98 33.07
N ASP A 187 -7.26 4.81 31.81
CA ASP A 187 -8.46 4.06 31.47
C ASP A 187 -8.23 2.56 31.68
N ALA A 188 -9.08 1.95 32.53
CA ALA A 188 -8.94 0.53 32.88
C ALA A 188 -9.27 -0.41 31.69
N ASP A 189 -10.04 0.06 30.72
CA ASP A 189 -10.45 -0.68 29.52
C ASP A 189 -9.62 -0.30 28.29
N ARG A 190 -8.44 0.29 28.47
CA ARG A 190 -7.52 0.57 27.36
C ARG A 190 -6.95 -0.72 26.78
N MET A 191 -6.66 -0.69 25.50
CA MET A 191 -5.90 -1.75 24.84
C MET A 191 -4.44 -1.66 25.26
N GLU A 192 -3.89 -2.75 25.80
CA GLU A 192 -2.47 -2.83 26.13
C GLU A 192 -1.94 -4.25 25.90
N PHE A 193 -0.63 -4.38 25.66
CA PHE A 193 0.06 -5.65 25.69
C PHE A 193 0.33 -6.03 27.14
N GLN A 194 0.06 -7.29 27.51
CA GLN A 194 0.25 -7.78 28.88
C GLN A 194 1.72 -8.00 29.23
N THR A 195 2.58 -8.12 28.23
CA THR A 195 4.03 -8.31 28.39
C THR A 195 4.81 -7.35 27.51
N ASP A 196 6.11 -7.22 27.74
CA ASP A 196 7.03 -6.40 26.94
C ASP A 196 7.82 -7.23 25.90
N GLU A 197 7.34 -8.43 25.58
CA GLU A 197 8.02 -9.41 24.74
C GLU A 197 7.82 -9.22 23.22
N PHE A 198 7.03 -8.24 22.78
CA PHE A 198 6.70 -7.98 21.37
C PHE A 198 7.72 -7.10 20.64
N TYR A 199 9.00 -7.20 21.03
CA TYR A 199 10.10 -6.48 20.38
C TYR A 199 10.81 -7.35 19.35
N VAL A 200 11.68 -6.73 18.52
CA VAL A 200 12.52 -7.45 17.57
C VAL A 200 13.65 -8.16 18.32
N LYS A 201 13.45 -9.44 18.62
CA LYS A 201 14.42 -10.30 19.29
C LYS A 201 15.61 -10.62 18.38
N THR A 202 16.76 -10.82 18.96
CA THR A 202 17.96 -11.34 18.27
C THR A 202 17.79 -12.81 17.89
N THR A 203 18.63 -13.28 16.99
CA THR A 203 18.65 -14.70 16.58
C THR A 203 18.87 -15.61 17.78
N ASP A 204 19.79 -15.28 18.67
CA ASP A 204 20.10 -16.08 19.85
C ASP A 204 18.91 -16.14 20.81
N GLU A 205 18.27 -15.00 21.10
CA GLU A 205 17.05 -14.95 21.91
C GLU A 205 15.94 -15.83 21.33
N MET A 206 15.77 -15.84 20.00
CA MET A 206 14.75 -16.69 19.36
C MET A 206 15.12 -18.18 19.47
N TYR A 207 16.38 -18.56 19.28
CA TYR A 207 16.81 -19.96 19.45
C TYR A 207 16.72 -20.43 20.89
N ASP A 208 17.00 -19.57 21.87
CA ASP A 208 16.82 -19.87 23.29
C ASP A 208 15.33 -20.07 23.62
N LEU A 209 14.45 -19.19 23.12
CA LEU A 209 13.02 -19.27 23.36
C LEU A 209 12.39 -20.55 22.76
N PHE A 210 12.84 -20.96 21.59
CA PHE A 210 12.35 -22.15 20.88
C PHE A 210 13.31 -23.33 20.90
N ALA A 211 14.13 -23.45 21.99
CA ALA A 211 15.14 -24.51 22.12
C ALA A 211 14.60 -25.96 21.99
N ILE A 212 13.31 -26.17 22.30
CA ILE A 212 12.63 -27.47 22.16
C ILE A 212 12.25 -27.83 20.71
N VAL A 213 12.26 -26.84 19.80
CA VAL A 213 11.90 -26.96 18.37
C VAL A 213 12.78 -26.05 17.51
N PRO A 214 14.13 -26.17 17.57
CA PRO A 214 15.05 -25.26 16.88
C PRO A 214 14.86 -25.26 15.35
N GLU A 215 14.25 -26.32 14.79
CA GLU A 215 13.87 -26.37 13.39
C GLU A 215 12.86 -25.29 13.01
N ALA A 216 12.04 -24.80 13.94
CA ALA A 216 11.11 -23.71 13.68
C ALA A 216 11.86 -22.38 13.40
N CYS A 217 12.94 -22.09 14.11
CA CYS A 217 13.82 -20.96 13.81
C CYS A 217 14.58 -21.18 12.48
N ALA A 218 15.13 -22.37 12.25
CA ALA A 218 15.84 -22.67 11.00
C ALA A 218 14.94 -22.56 9.76
N ASN A 219 13.66 -22.88 9.88
CA ASN A 219 12.69 -22.76 8.77
C ASN A 219 12.43 -21.32 8.36
N THR A 220 12.64 -20.33 9.22
CA THR A 220 12.50 -18.90 8.83
C THR A 220 13.54 -18.52 7.77
N GLN A 221 14.75 -19.07 7.85
CA GLN A 221 15.76 -18.88 6.80
C GLN A 221 15.35 -19.54 5.48
N LYS A 222 14.77 -20.74 5.51
CA LYS A 222 14.26 -21.40 4.30
C LYS A 222 13.15 -20.56 3.63
N ILE A 223 12.21 -20.05 4.44
CA ILE A 223 11.17 -19.14 3.95
C ILE A 223 11.81 -17.92 3.30
N ALA A 224 12.79 -17.29 3.94
CA ALA A 224 13.51 -16.15 3.42
C ALA A 224 14.21 -16.46 2.09
N ASP A 225 14.84 -17.63 1.96
CA ASP A 225 15.53 -18.06 0.75
C ASP A 225 14.57 -18.34 -0.42
N GLU A 226 13.35 -18.79 -0.12
CA GLU A 226 12.32 -19.06 -1.12
C GLU A 226 11.58 -17.80 -1.59
N CYS A 227 11.52 -16.75 -0.80
CA CYS A 227 10.94 -15.47 -1.18
C CYS A 227 11.91 -14.74 -2.14
N LYS A 228 11.55 -14.69 -3.43
CA LYS A 228 12.36 -14.10 -4.52
C LYS A 228 11.53 -13.10 -5.30
N PHE A 229 10.97 -12.13 -4.59
CA PHE A 229 10.20 -11.05 -5.20
C PHE A 229 10.98 -9.74 -5.07
N ASP A 230 11.14 -9.05 -6.19
CA ASP A 230 11.74 -7.72 -6.29
C ASP A 230 10.79 -6.76 -7.02
N PHE A 231 10.77 -5.49 -6.60
CA PHE A 231 10.03 -4.46 -7.32
C PHE A 231 10.78 -4.01 -8.57
N ASP A 232 10.09 -4.00 -9.70
CA ASP A 232 10.58 -3.37 -10.92
C ASP A 232 10.25 -1.87 -10.90
N PHE A 233 11.25 -1.04 -10.63
CA PHE A 233 11.18 0.41 -10.68
C PHE A 233 11.62 0.99 -12.03
N GLY A 234 12.12 0.14 -12.95
CA GLY A 234 12.68 0.57 -14.24
C GLY A 234 11.62 0.85 -15.30
N HIS A 235 10.41 0.34 -15.14
CA HIS A 235 9.36 0.46 -16.15
C HIS A 235 8.17 1.28 -15.65
N THR A 236 8.00 2.46 -16.22
CA THR A 236 6.84 3.31 -15.94
C THR A 236 5.61 2.75 -16.65
N LYS A 237 4.55 2.45 -15.90
CA LYS A 237 3.27 1.93 -16.42
C LYS A 237 2.31 3.08 -16.65
N ILE A 238 2.38 3.71 -17.84
CA ILE A 238 1.45 4.77 -18.24
C ILE A 238 0.29 4.10 -18.99
N PRO A 239 -0.98 4.44 -18.65
CA PRO A 239 -2.15 4.00 -19.41
C PRO A 239 -2.06 4.43 -20.87
N TYR A 240 -2.63 3.64 -21.77
CA TYR A 240 -2.68 3.98 -23.19
C TYR A 240 -3.86 4.89 -23.48
N TYR A 241 -3.60 6.04 -24.13
CA TYR A 241 -4.64 6.90 -24.69
C TYR A 241 -5.06 6.38 -26.05
N LYS A 242 -6.33 6.48 -26.40
CA LYS A 242 -6.83 6.10 -27.72
C LYS A 242 -7.26 7.37 -28.47
N ALA A 243 -6.42 7.79 -29.42
CA ALA A 243 -6.71 8.98 -30.22
C ALA A 243 -7.97 8.80 -31.10
N PRO A 244 -8.71 9.88 -31.40
CA PRO A 244 -9.87 9.83 -32.27
C PRO A 244 -9.54 9.31 -33.66
N ASN A 245 -10.50 8.65 -34.32
CA ASN A 245 -10.41 8.15 -35.70
C ASN A 245 -9.25 7.21 -35.99
N GLY A 246 -8.69 6.55 -34.95
CA GLY A 246 -7.56 5.63 -35.08
C GLY A 246 -6.23 6.31 -35.44
N MET A 247 -6.13 7.62 -35.24
CA MET A 247 -4.89 8.38 -35.43
C MET A 247 -3.81 7.87 -34.45
N ASP A 248 -2.56 7.92 -34.87
CA ASP A 248 -1.42 7.68 -33.98
C ASP A 248 -1.40 8.75 -32.86
N ASN A 249 -1.15 8.32 -31.62
CA ASN A 249 -1.20 9.21 -30.45
C ASN A 249 -0.15 10.32 -30.52
N GLN A 250 1.04 10.04 -31.06
CA GLN A 250 2.07 11.06 -31.23
C GLN A 250 1.65 12.11 -32.28
N ALA A 251 1.13 11.66 -33.41
CA ALA A 251 0.65 12.57 -34.45
C ALA A 251 -0.55 13.42 -33.96
N PHE A 252 -1.42 12.84 -33.14
CA PHE A 252 -2.53 13.56 -32.53
C PHE A 252 -2.04 14.62 -31.52
N PHE A 253 -1.07 14.27 -30.68
CA PHE A 253 -0.47 15.21 -29.75
C PHE A 253 0.23 16.37 -30.46
N GLU A 254 1.04 16.08 -31.47
CA GLU A 254 1.72 17.09 -32.29
C GLU A 254 0.70 18.05 -32.94
N LYS A 255 -0.37 17.49 -33.51
CA LYS A 255 -1.47 18.32 -34.11
C LYS A 255 -2.10 19.25 -33.06
N LEU A 256 -2.43 18.73 -31.85
CA LEU A 256 -2.98 19.54 -30.76
C LEU A 256 -2.03 20.67 -30.35
N CYS A 257 -0.73 20.37 -30.30
CA CYS A 257 0.30 21.35 -29.95
C CYS A 257 0.39 22.48 -30.97
N TRP A 258 0.45 22.16 -32.28
CA TRP A 258 0.58 23.15 -33.32
C TRP A 258 -0.70 23.98 -33.50
N ASP A 259 -1.89 23.36 -33.51
CA ASP A 259 -3.17 24.04 -33.53
C ASP A 259 -3.32 24.98 -32.31
N GLY A 260 -2.81 24.53 -31.16
CA GLY A 260 -2.79 25.29 -29.92
C GLY A 260 -1.81 26.47 -29.95
N LEU A 261 -0.66 26.31 -30.55
CA LEU A 261 0.34 27.38 -30.68
C LEU A 261 -0.23 28.58 -31.43
N GLU A 262 -0.85 28.31 -32.58
CA GLU A 262 -1.51 29.37 -33.37
C GLU A 262 -2.66 30.02 -32.59
N ARG A 263 -3.48 29.23 -31.89
CA ARG A 263 -4.59 29.74 -31.07
C ARG A 263 -4.11 30.63 -29.91
N ARG A 264 -2.95 30.34 -29.31
CA ARG A 264 -2.40 31.07 -28.14
C ARG A 264 -1.64 32.33 -28.53
N TYR A 265 -0.87 32.29 -29.61
CA TYR A 265 0.04 33.37 -30.01
C TYR A 265 -0.38 34.10 -31.30
N GLY A 266 -1.51 33.68 -31.94
CA GLY A 266 -1.98 34.26 -33.20
C GLY A 266 -1.23 33.72 -34.44
N PRO A 267 -1.46 34.29 -35.61
CA PRO A 267 -0.86 33.80 -36.88
C PRO A 267 0.66 34.07 -36.97
N ASP A 268 1.12 35.15 -36.35
CA ASP A 268 2.54 35.58 -36.43
C ASP A 268 3.34 35.06 -35.26
N VAL A 269 3.39 33.70 -35.05
CA VAL A 269 4.10 33.08 -33.97
C VAL A 269 5.61 33.32 -34.11
N PRO A 270 6.31 33.85 -33.07
CA PRO A 270 7.76 34.00 -33.06
C PRO A 270 8.47 32.65 -33.29
N GLN A 271 9.57 32.68 -34.07
CA GLN A 271 10.34 31.45 -34.35
C GLN A 271 10.85 30.78 -33.09
N SER A 272 11.28 31.58 -32.10
CA SER A 272 11.72 31.04 -30.77
C SER A 272 10.64 30.18 -30.09
N ASN A 273 9.36 30.53 -30.21
CA ASN A 273 8.27 29.74 -29.63
C ASN A 273 8.05 28.43 -30.41
N LYS A 274 8.19 28.48 -31.73
CA LYS A 274 8.16 27.27 -32.56
C LYS A 274 9.30 26.31 -32.23
N ASP A 275 10.50 26.85 -32.09
CA ASP A 275 11.69 26.07 -31.76
C ASP A 275 11.56 25.43 -30.35
N ARG A 276 11.05 26.20 -29.36
CA ARG A 276 10.79 25.70 -28.03
C ARG A 276 9.72 24.60 -28.03
N LEU A 277 8.62 24.78 -28.75
CA LEU A 277 7.58 23.75 -28.85
C LEU A 277 8.10 22.47 -29.52
N THR A 278 8.87 22.61 -30.61
CA THR A 278 9.51 21.48 -31.31
C THR A 278 10.39 20.68 -30.37
N TYR A 279 11.22 21.38 -29.59
CA TYR A 279 12.09 20.77 -28.57
C TYR A 279 11.28 20.00 -27.53
N GLU A 280 10.26 20.63 -26.93
CA GLU A 280 9.45 19.97 -25.89
C GLU A 280 8.68 18.75 -26.42
N ILE A 281 8.10 18.82 -27.61
CA ILE A 281 7.44 17.66 -28.27
C ILE A 281 8.45 16.52 -28.44
N GLY A 282 9.67 16.83 -28.87
CA GLY A 282 10.75 15.84 -29.01
C GLY A 282 11.11 15.18 -27.67
N VAL A 283 11.22 15.94 -26.61
CA VAL A 283 11.51 15.43 -25.25
C VAL A 283 10.34 14.55 -24.74
N VAL A 284 9.10 15.02 -24.85
CA VAL A 284 7.90 14.25 -24.44
C VAL A 284 7.84 12.91 -25.17
N LYS A 285 8.13 12.91 -26.48
CA LYS A 285 8.17 11.70 -27.32
C LYS A 285 9.28 10.75 -26.87
N SER A 286 10.51 11.25 -26.76
CA SER A 286 11.69 10.44 -26.43
C SER A 286 11.61 9.78 -25.04
N MET A 287 10.96 10.47 -24.09
CA MET A 287 10.73 9.97 -22.74
C MET A 287 9.44 9.12 -22.61
N GLY A 288 8.65 8.94 -23.68
CA GLY A 288 7.45 8.10 -23.70
C GLY A 288 6.23 8.69 -23.00
N TYR A 289 6.17 10.02 -22.79
CA TYR A 289 5.10 10.67 -22.02
C TYR A 289 3.94 11.22 -22.86
N THR A 290 3.88 10.94 -24.16
CA THR A 290 2.80 11.36 -25.06
C THR A 290 1.41 10.96 -24.54
N ASN A 291 1.25 9.69 -24.14
CA ASN A 291 -0.02 9.21 -23.57
C ASN A 291 -0.39 9.94 -22.28
N TYR A 292 0.58 10.25 -21.43
CA TYR A 292 0.34 11.01 -20.21
C TYR A 292 -0.19 12.41 -20.48
N TYR A 293 0.43 13.15 -21.40
CA TYR A 293 -0.08 14.47 -21.81
C TYR A 293 -1.49 14.39 -22.39
N LEU A 294 -1.77 13.39 -23.23
CA LEU A 294 -3.08 13.21 -23.82
C LEU A 294 -4.17 12.87 -22.81
N ILE A 295 -3.87 12.05 -21.81
CA ILE A 295 -4.81 11.72 -20.74
C ILE A 295 -5.11 12.95 -19.88
N VAL A 296 -4.07 13.72 -19.51
CA VAL A 296 -4.24 14.95 -18.73
C VAL A 296 -5.04 15.99 -19.52
N TRP A 297 -4.70 16.19 -20.80
CA TRP A 297 -5.46 17.03 -21.70
C TRP A 297 -6.92 16.63 -21.79
N ASP A 298 -7.21 15.35 -21.92
CA ASP A 298 -8.54 14.82 -22.13
C ASP A 298 -9.51 15.17 -20.99
N TYR A 299 -9.14 14.91 -19.75
CA TYR A 299 -10.03 15.19 -18.63
C TYR A 299 -10.14 16.70 -18.33
N ILE A 300 -9.09 17.48 -18.61
CA ILE A 300 -9.14 18.95 -18.51
C ILE A 300 -10.06 19.51 -19.60
N ASN A 301 -9.91 19.03 -20.84
CA ASN A 301 -10.76 19.44 -21.95
C ASN A 301 -12.23 19.06 -21.73
N TYR A 302 -12.49 17.87 -21.18
CA TYR A 302 -13.83 17.49 -20.74
C TYR A 302 -14.38 18.49 -19.73
N ALA A 303 -13.65 18.78 -18.65
CA ALA A 303 -14.08 19.73 -17.62
C ALA A 303 -14.40 21.10 -18.22
N LYS A 304 -13.50 21.65 -19.04
CA LYS A 304 -13.70 22.94 -19.73
C LYS A 304 -14.92 22.91 -20.65
N SER A 305 -15.14 21.80 -21.38
CA SER A 305 -16.30 21.64 -22.27
C SER A 305 -17.65 21.59 -21.53
N GLN A 306 -17.64 21.11 -20.29
CA GLN A 306 -18.81 21.08 -19.40
C GLN A 306 -18.99 22.37 -18.58
N GLY A 307 -18.16 23.40 -18.83
CA GLY A 307 -18.16 24.64 -18.05
C GLY A 307 -17.74 24.43 -16.58
N ILE A 308 -16.95 23.39 -16.29
CA ILE A 308 -16.39 23.18 -14.96
C ILE A 308 -15.12 24.02 -14.85
N PRO A 309 -15.02 24.95 -13.88
CA PRO A 309 -13.82 25.75 -13.69
C PRO A 309 -12.60 24.88 -13.41
N VAL A 310 -11.50 25.16 -14.14
CA VAL A 310 -10.20 24.53 -13.99
C VAL A 310 -9.18 25.59 -13.66
N GLY A 311 -8.33 25.36 -12.68
CA GLY A 311 -7.24 26.27 -12.33
C GLY A 311 -6.26 26.45 -13.48
N PRO A 312 -5.54 27.59 -13.54
CA PRO A 312 -4.65 27.92 -14.66
C PRO A 312 -3.41 27.03 -14.73
N GLY A 313 -3.23 26.17 -13.77
CA GLY A 313 -2.04 25.34 -13.58
C GLY A 313 -1.16 25.86 -12.45
N ARG A 314 -0.37 24.95 -11.87
CA ARG A 314 0.59 25.21 -10.79
C ARG A 314 1.76 24.25 -10.87
N GLY A 315 2.75 24.45 -10.00
CA GLY A 315 3.93 23.57 -9.94
C GLY A 315 4.83 23.68 -11.18
N SER A 316 5.61 22.68 -11.45
CA SER A 316 6.60 22.66 -12.54
C SER A 316 5.95 22.51 -13.94
N GLY A 317 4.76 21.92 -14.04
CA GLY A 317 4.04 21.72 -15.29
C GLY A 317 3.69 23.02 -16.04
N ALA A 318 3.59 24.15 -15.29
CA ALA A 318 3.40 25.47 -15.89
C ALA A 318 4.58 25.90 -16.79
N GLY A 319 5.75 25.25 -16.69
CA GLY A 319 6.94 25.55 -17.52
C GLY A 319 6.87 24.97 -18.93
N SER A 320 5.86 24.16 -19.27
CA SER A 320 5.74 23.52 -20.58
C SER A 320 4.91 24.36 -21.57
N ILE A 321 5.52 24.77 -22.69
CA ILE A 321 4.78 25.42 -23.79
C ILE A 321 3.85 24.40 -24.48
N ALA A 322 4.22 23.13 -24.55
CA ALA A 322 3.36 22.09 -25.08
C ALA A 322 2.07 21.96 -24.24
N ALA A 323 2.19 21.94 -22.90
CA ALA A 323 1.04 21.91 -21.99
C ALA A 323 0.16 23.17 -22.13
N TYR A 324 0.76 24.35 -22.32
CA TYR A 324 0.06 25.59 -22.57
C TYR A 324 -0.70 25.57 -23.90
N CYS A 325 -0.07 25.12 -24.96
CA CYS A 325 -0.67 25.02 -26.29
C CYS A 325 -1.87 24.05 -26.31
N VAL A 326 -1.75 22.86 -25.70
CA VAL A 326 -2.87 21.90 -25.67
C VAL A 326 -3.96 22.31 -24.67
N GLY A 327 -3.71 23.27 -23.79
CA GLY A 327 -4.70 23.80 -22.84
C GLY A 327 -4.74 23.04 -21.50
N ILE A 328 -3.69 22.30 -21.16
CA ILE A 328 -3.48 21.72 -19.82
C ILE A 328 -3.25 22.87 -18.82
N THR A 329 -2.45 23.86 -19.21
CA THR A 329 -2.22 25.07 -18.41
C THR A 329 -2.67 26.31 -19.16
N ASP A 330 -2.97 27.38 -18.39
CA ASP A 330 -3.32 28.70 -18.92
C ASP A 330 -2.28 29.76 -18.51
N ILE A 331 -1.09 29.33 -18.08
CA ILE A 331 0.06 30.17 -17.77
C ILE A 331 1.05 30.10 -18.95
N ASP A 332 1.36 31.25 -19.55
CA ASP A 332 2.30 31.34 -20.66
C ASP A 332 3.75 31.19 -20.15
N PRO A 333 4.45 30.08 -20.42
CA PRO A 333 5.80 29.84 -19.93
C PRO A 333 6.83 30.79 -20.57
N ILE A 334 6.57 31.30 -21.76
CA ILE A 334 7.47 32.22 -22.45
C ILE A 334 7.41 33.60 -21.80
N ARG A 335 6.19 34.10 -21.58
CA ARG A 335 5.96 35.40 -20.93
C ARG A 335 6.62 35.49 -19.54
N TYR A 336 6.59 34.40 -18.79
CA TYR A 336 7.11 34.35 -17.42
C TYR A 336 8.50 33.71 -17.30
N ASN A 337 9.17 33.44 -18.42
CA ASN A 337 10.51 32.80 -18.46
C ASN A 337 10.60 31.52 -17.62
N LEU A 338 9.57 30.66 -17.71
CA LEU A 338 9.54 29.41 -16.98
C LEU A 338 10.39 28.33 -17.67
N ILE A 339 11.06 27.52 -16.88
CA ILE A 339 12.03 26.53 -17.33
C ILE A 339 11.35 25.17 -17.45
N PHE A 340 11.33 24.59 -18.66
CA PHE A 340 10.73 23.29 -18.96
C PHE A 340 11.46 22.14 -18.26
N GLU A 341 12.79 22.20 -18.16
CA GLU A 341 13.63 21.18 -17.58
C GLU A 341 13.39 20.97 -16.08
N ARG A 342 12.69 21.89 -15.42
CA ARG A 342 12.18 21.69 -14.05
C ARG A 342 10.99 20.72 -14.02
N PHE A 343 10.25 20.60 -15.11
CA PHE A 343 9.12 19.69 -15.24
C PHE A 343 9.55 18.35 -15.86
N LEU A 344 10.27 18.41 -16.98
CA LEU A 344 10.71 17.23 -17.72
C LEU A 344 12.18 17.40 -18.14
N ASN A 345 13.05 16.57 -17.57
CA ASN A 345 14.47 16.59 -17.85
C ASN A 345 14.95 15.20 -18.30
N PRO A 346 15.45 15.02 -19.54
CA PRO A 346 15.98 13.75 -20.02
C PRO A 346 17.12 13.17 -19.18
N GLU A 347 17.90 14.03 -18.52
CA GLU A 347 19.03 13.62 -17.67
C GLU A 347 18.57 13.14 -16.27
N ARG A 348 17.35 13.49 -15.88
CA ARG A 348 16.76 13.09 -14.61
C ARG A 348 15.50 12.29 -14.85
N VAL A 349 15.61 10.97 -14.79
CA VAL A 349 14.47 10.03 -14.96
C VAL A 349 13.53 10.15 -13.75
N SER A 350 12.63 11.16 -13.80
CA SER A 350 11.50 11.27 -12.88
C SER A 350 10.22 11.40 -13.69
N MET A 351 9.16 10.70 -13.25
CA MET A 351 7.87 10.82 -13.90
C MET A 351 7.33 12.25 -13.75
N PRO A 352 6.84 12.89 -14.82
CA PRO A 352 6.21 14.20 -14.74
C PRO A 352 4.91 14.12 -13.94
N ASP A 353 4.58 15.20 -13.23
CA ASP A 353 3.36 15.32 -12.44
C ASP A 353 2.67 16.65 -12.76
N PHE A 354 1.46 16.59 -13.33
CA PHE A 354 0.60 17.76 -13.52
C PHE A 354 -0.34 17.91 -12.33
N ASP A 355 -0.13 18.96 -11.55
CA ASP A 355 -1.06 19.41 -10.53
C ASP A 355 -2.24 20.17 -11.17
N VAL A 356 -3.43 19.60 -11.08
CA VAL A 356 -4.65 20.19 -11.66
C VAL A 356 -5.70 20.47 -10.59
N ASP A 357 -6.15 21.72 -10.52
CA ASP A 357 -7.18 22.14 -9.57
C ASP A 357 -8.52 22.25 -10.29
N PHE A 358 -9.54 21.52 -9.81
CA PHE A 358 -10.92 21.58 -10.31
C PHE A 358 -11.83 22.28 -9.30
N CYS A 359 -12.92 22.86 -9.79
CA CYS A 359 -14.00 23.36 -8.94
C CYS A 359 -14.40 22.32 -7.91
N TYR A 360 -14.34 22.69 -6.63
CA TYR A 360 -14.64 21.79 -5.51
C TYR A 360 -16.02 21.13 -5.63
N GLU A 361 -17.04 21.90 -6.00
CA GLU A 361 -18.41 21.41 -6.08
C GLU A 361 -18.62 20.39 -7.23
N ARG A 362 -17.90 20.56 -8.35
CA ARG A 362 -18.10 19.77 -9.56
C ARG A 362 -16.95 18.80 -9.87
N ARG A 363 -15.94 18.71 -9.03
CA ARG A 363 -14.78 17.80 -9.21
C ARG A 363 -15.22 16.34 -9.40
N GLN A 364 -16.28 15.91 -8.72
CA GLN A 364 -16.77 14.55 -8.82
C GLN A 364 -17.21 14.19 -10.24
N GLU A 365 -17.78 15.11 -11.00
CA GLU A 365 -18.16 14.88 -12.40
C GLU A 365 -16.96 14.54 -13.29
N VAL A 366 -15.80 15.16 -13.03
CA VAL A 366 -14.54 14.86 -13.75
C VAL A 366 -14.02 13.48 -13.36
N ILE A 367 -14.04 13.13 -12.08
CA ILE A 367 -13.65 11.80 -11.59
C ILE A 367 -14.53 10.71 -12.22
N ASP A 368 -15.83 10.94 -12.27
CA ASP A 368 -16.80 10.02 -12.88
C ASP A 368 -16.59 9.87 -14.40
N TYR A 369 -16.21 10.95 -15.09
CA TYR A 369 -15.82 10.88 -16.49
C TYR A 369 -14.59 10.01 -16.69
N VAL A 370 -13.55 10.21 -15.90
CA VAL A 370 -12.30 9.42 -15.98
C VAL A 370 -12.59 7.95 -15.71
N ASN A 371 -13.38 7.64 -14.67
CA ASN A 371 -13.81 6.28 -14.36
C ASN A 371 -14.57 5.62 -15.52
N ARG A 372 -15.50 6.34 -16.15
CA ARG A 372 -16.26 5.79 -17.29
C ARG A 372 -15.40 5.60 -18.54
N LYS A 373 -14.45 6.50 -18.78
CA LYS A 373 -13.63 6.48 -19.99
C LYS A 373 -12.48 5.49 -19.93
N TYR A 374 -11.79 5.42 -18.79
CA TYR A 374 -10.58 4.62 -18.63
C TYR A 374 -10.82 3.30 -17.87
N GLY A 375 -11.99 3.12 -17.26
CA GLY A 375 -12.36 1.96 -16.48
C GLY A 375 -12.17 2.17 -14.96
N ALA A 376 -13.15 1.72 -14.18
CA ALA A 376 -13.12 1.84 -12.72
C ALA A 376 -11.97 1.02 -12.07
N ASP A 377 -11.45 0.03 -12.78
CA ASP A 377 -10.31 -0.80 -12.41
C ASP A 377 -8.94 -0.15 -12.75
N HIS A 378 -8.94 0.98 -13.47
CA HIS A 378 -7.76 1.75 -13.85
C HIS A 378 -7.65 3.10 -13.13
N VAL A 379 -8.64 3.47 -12.35
CA VAL A 379 -8.72 4.77 -11.68
C VAL A 379 -8.88 4.56 -10.18
N ALA A 380 -8.00 5.16 -9.40
CA ALA A 380 -8.05 5.11 -7.94
C ALA A 380 -7.65 6.45 -7.33
N GLN A 381 -8.20 6.74 -6.17
CA GLN A 381 -7.70 7.84 -5.35
C GLN A 381 -6.44 7.41 -4.62
N ILE A 382 -5.45 8.29 -4.58
CA ILE A 382 -4.21 8.05 -3.83
C ILE A 382 -4.50 8.20 -2.34
N VAL A 383 -4.11 7.18 -1.56
CA VAL A 383 -4.19 7.25 -0.09
C VAL A 383 -3.10 8.18 0.42
N THR A 384 -3.49 9.18 1.22
CA THR A 384 -2.56 10.09 1.87
C THR A 384 -2.28 9.61 3.29
N PHE A 385 -1.01 9.35 3.61
CA PHE A 385 -0.57 9.03 4.96
C PHE A 385 -0.07 10.29 5.64
N GLY A 386 -0.68 10.60 6.80
CA GLY A 386 -0.16 11.63 7.69
C GLY A 386 0.92 11.05 8.62
N THR A 387 1.92 11.85 8.95
CA THR A 387 2.84 11.58 10.04
C THR A 387 2.51 12.49 11.22
N MET A 388 2.69 11.99 12.44
CA MET A 388 2.60 12.83 13.63
C MET A 388 3.77 13.83 13.62
N ALA A 389 3.48 15.09 13.31
CA ALA A 389 4.46 16.16 13.48
C ALA A 389 4.63 16.47 14.98
N ALA A 390 5.76 17.06 15.37
CA ALA A 390 6.13 17.27 16.76
C ALA A 390 5.02 17.96 17.59
N ARG A 391 4.36 18.99 17.06
CA ARG A 391 3.27 19.69 17.73
C ARG A 391 2.09 18.78 18.08
N ASN A 392 1.64 17.96 17.12
CA ASN A 392 0.53 17.04 17.35
C ASN A 392 0.95 15.89 18.27
N ALA A 393 2.19 15.39 18.14
CA ALA A 393 2.72 14.36 19.02
C ALA A 393 2.72 14.83 20.49
N ILE A 394 3.21 16.03 20.76
CA ILE A 394 3.22 16.60 22.14
C ILE A 394 1.80 16.69 22.68
N ARG A 395 0.85 17.20 21.90
CA ARG A 395 -0.55 17.33 22.33
C ARG A 395 -1.24 15.99 22.57
N ASP A 396 -1.06 15.03 21.66
CA ASP A 396 -1.66 13.71 21.79
C ASP A 396 -1.07 12.92 22.96
N VAL A 397 0.25 12.96 23.14
CA VAL A 397 0.92 12.33 24.30
C VAL A 397 0.48 13.01 25.60
N GLY A 398 0.44 14.35 25.63
CA GLY A 398 -0.06 15.11 26.80
C GLY A 398 -1.46 14.71 27.19
N ARG A 399 -2.38 14.58 26.21
CA ARG A 399 -3.76 14.10 26.44
C ARG A 399 -3.78 12.69 27.01
N VAL A 400 -3.03 11.76 26.41
CA VAL A 400 -2.97 10.36 26.84
C VAL A 400 -2.42 10.24 28.26
N MET A 401 -1.43 11.06 28.62
CA MET A 401 -0.85 11.10 29.97
C MET A 401 -1.71 11.85 30.97
N GLY A 402 -2.86 12.41 30.58
CA GLY A 402 -3.76 13.15 31.47
C GLY A 402 -3.23 14.54 31.86
N LEU A 403 -2.30 15.12 31.10
CA LEU A 403 -1.76 16.45 31.38
C LEU A 403 -2.77 17.53 31.00
N PRO A 404 -2.87 18.62 31.79
CA PRO A 404 -3.74 19.75 31.46
C PRO A 404 -3.38 20.37 30.11
N TYR A 405 -4.37 20.67 29.28
CA TYR A 405 -4.17 21.21 27.92
C TYR A 405 -3.30 22.48 27.92
N GLN A 406 -3.55 23.38 28.91
CA GLN A 406 -2.78 24.61 29.04
C GLN A 406 -1.28 24.37 29.30
N SER A 407 -0.95 23.33 30.07
CA SER A 407 0.45 22.95 30.34
C SER A 407 1.16 22.41 29.11
N VAL A 408 0.42 21.72 28.24
CA VAL A 408 0.97 21.14 26.98
C VAL A 408 1.15 22.20 25.89
N ASP A 409 0.29 23.23 25.87
CA ASP A 409 0.38 24.31 24.85
C ASP A 409 1.50 25.32 25.12
N VAL A 410 2.13 25.29 26.29
CA VAL A 410 3.29 26.14 26.63
C VAL A 410 4.59 25.62 25.97
N VAL A 411 4.63 24.34 25.60
CA VAL A 411 5.77 23.69 24.93
C VAL A 411 5.65 23.84 23.42
#